data_c77526c55ef1de6df4c64e7d6d77ebc8
#
_entry.id   c77526c55ef1de6df4c64e7d6d77ebc8
#
_cell.length_a   1.000
_cell.length_b   1.000
_cell.length_c   1.000
_cell.angle_alpha   90.00
_cell.angle_beta   90.00
_cell.angle_gamma   90.00
#
_symmetry.space_group_name_H-M   'P 1'
#
loop_
_entity.id
_entity.type
_entity.pdbx_description
1 polymer ?
#
loop_
_entity_poly.entity_id
_entity_poly.type
_entity_poly.pdbx_seq_one_letter_code
_entity_poly.pdbx_strand_id
1 'polypeptide(L)'
;DAFPELYMQCSKKVEYAHAPAWYKNIQYYKEEERGFDYKEDQLVPGYFEMPIKKGESVIFSAGISEVNTKTLKTLWKKELDRRVARNNMFGCLTNAASQLYKREGDKCYLLAGYPWFKASAREEVMAMSACTMGIGRPEYWDAIVNKTAVEEVRSFMEGKPCKLAGMDEPDALLWFIHALQEYAGYTSLEEVTRLY
;
A
#
# COMPACT_ATOMS: atom_id res chain seq x y z
N ASP A 1 22.03 2.41 -11.00
CA ASP A 1 21.43 1.35 -10.20
C ASP A 1 20.63 0.45 -11.15
N ALA A 2 20.87 -0.87 -11.08
CA ALA A 2 20.12 -1.83 -11.87
C ALA A 2 18.73 -2.03 -11.27
N PHE A 3 17.70 -2.18 -12.12
CA PHE A 3 16.40 -2.61 -11.67
C PHE A 3 16.47 -4.04 -11.10
N PRO A 4 15.66 -4.38 -10.09
CA PRO A 4 15.62 -5.74 -9.57
C PRO A 4 15.14 -6.72 -10.67
N GLU A 5 15.54 -7.98 -10.55
CA GLU A 5 15.06 -9.04 -11.43
C GLU A 5 13.56 -9.25 -11.24
N LEU A 6 12.84 -9.51 -12.31
CA LEU A 6 11.42 -9.84 -12.31
C LEU A 6 11.23 -11.35 -12.42
N TYR A 7 10.70 -11.96 -11.36
CA TYR A 7 10.33 -13.37 -11.32
C TYR A 7 8.86 -13.53 -11.67
N MET A 8 8.57 -14.31 -12.69
CA MET A 8 7.21 -14.64 -13.11
C MET A 8 7.01 -16.15 -13.06
N GLN A 9 6.00 -16.62 -12.34
CA GLN A 9 5.81 -18.03 -12.04
C GLN A 9 4.33 -18.42 -12.06
N CYS A 10 4.05 -19.67 -12.40
CA CYS A 10 2.70 -20.23 -12.44
C CYS A 10 2.56 -21.42 -11.50
N SER A 11 1.37 -21.64 -10.95
CA SER A 11 1.04 -22.79 -10.11
C SER A 11 0.93 -24.11 -10.87
N LYS A 12 1.03 -24.07 -12.19
CA LYS A 12 0.98 -25.19 -13.11
C LYS A 12 2.26 -25.21 -13.95
N LYS A 13 2.67 -26.40 -14.41
CA LYS A 13 3.76 -26.48 -15.38
C LYS A 13 3.36 -25.73 -16.65
N VAL A 14 4.20 -24.80 -17.06
CA VAL A 14 3.99 -23.92 -18.22
C VAL A 14 5.25 -23.92 -19.07
N GLU A 15 5.11 -23.63 -20.34
CA GLU A 15 6.22 -23.32 -21.23
C GLU A 15 6.32 -21.79 -21.34
N TYR A 16 7.53 -21.26 -21.17
CA TYR A 16 7.80 -19.84 -21.39
C TYR A 16 8.48 -19.68 -22.75
N ALA A 17 7.83 -18.93 -23.63
CA ALA A 17 8.41 -18.52 -24.90
C ALA A 17 9.01 -17.11 -24.74
N HIS A 18 10.33 -17.02 -24.86
CA HIS A 18 11.02 -15.74 -24.90
C HIS A 18 10.82 -15.11 -26.28
N ALA A 19 9.87 -14.19 -26.37
CA ALA A 19 9.51 -13.48 -27.59
C ALA A 19 9.30 -12.00 -27.27
N PRO A 20 10.39 -11.26 -26.99
CA PRO A 20 10.29 -9.87 -26.58
C PRO A 20 9.71 -9.02 -27.71
N ALA A 21 8.69 -8.23 -27.38
CA ALA A 21 8.03 -7.31 -28.30
C ALA A 21 7.64 -6.02 -27.59
N TRP A 22 7.66 -4.90 -28.33
CA TRP A 22 7.15 -3.62 -27.86
C TRP A 22 5.73 -3.39 -28.36
N TYR A 23 4.80 -3.22 -27.43
CA TYR A 23 3.48 -2.67 -27.71
C TYR A 23 3.59 -1.15 -27.63
N LYS A 24 3.54 -0.50 -28.79
CA LYS A 24 3.76 0.94 -28.89
C LYS A 24 2.46 1.73 -28.92
N ASN A 25 2.53 2.96 -28.39
CA ASN A 25 1.42 3.93 -28.41
C ASN A 25 0.14 3.40 -27.74
N ILE A 26 0.27 2.68 -26.62
CA ILE A 26 -0.88 2.34 -25.78
C ILE A 26 -1.47 3.63 -25.26
N GLN A 27 -2.77 3.84 -25.46
CA GLN A 27 -3.45 5.07 -25.09
C GLN A 27 -4.41 4.87 -23.92
N TYR A 28 -4.34 5.79 -22.95
CA TYR A 28 -5.20 5.87 -21.78
C TYR A 28 -6.10 7.10 -21.89
N TYR A 29 -7.21 6.99 -22.61
CA TYR A 29 -8.10 8.11 -22.90
C TYR A 29 -8.64 8.83 -21.65
N LYS A 30 -8.74 8.14 -20.51
CA LYS A 30 -9.11 8.76 -19.22
C LYS A 30 -8.03 9.70 -18.68
N GLU A 31 -6.76 9.41 -18.93
CA GLU A 31 -5.66 10.32 -18.57
C GLU A 31 -5.62 11.50 -19.55
N GLU A 32 -5.90 11.26 -20.85
CA GLU A 32 -6.03 12.32 -21.86
C GLU A 32 -7.14 13.30 -21.51
N GLU A 33 -8.34 12.81 -21.11
CA GLU A 33 -9.47 13.64 -20.66
C GLU A 33 -9.10 14.56 -19.48
N ARG A 34 -8.15 14.14 -18.63
CA ARG A 34 -7.64 14.88 -17.47
C ARG A 34 -6.45 15.78 -17.77
N GLY A 35 -5.95 15.79 -19.00
CA GLY A 35 -4.80 16.59 -19.43
C GLY A 35 -3.43 16.04 -18.96
N PHE A 36 -3.34 14.75 -18.64
CA PHE A 36 -2.09 14.10 -18.29
C PHE A 36 -1.46 13.37 -19.48
N ASP A 37 -0.21 12.93 -19.29
CA ASP A 37 0.45 12.04 -20.23
C ASP A 37 -0.35 10.74 -20.35
N TYR A 38 -0.75 10.41 -21.57
CA TYR A 38 -1.72 9.35 -21.83
C TYR A 38 -1.23 8.27 -22.80
N LYS A 39 0.03 8.33 -23.21
CA LYS A 39 0.62 7.34 -24.11
C LYS A 39 1.85 6.73 -23.48
N GLU A 40 2.00 5.42 -23.63
CA GLU A 40 3.22 4.73 -23.25
C GLU A 40 3.55 3.57 -24.19
N ASP A 41 4.81 3.15 -24.16
CA ASP A 41 5.28 1.93 -24.79
C ASP A 41 5.53 0.88 -23.73
N GLN A 42 5.02 -0.33 -23.91
CA GLN A 42 5.20 -1.44 -22.97
C GLN A 42 6.01 -2.57 -23.59
N LEU A 43 7.08 -2.98 -22.89
CA LEU A 43 7.85 -4.16 -23.24
C LEU A 43 7.14 -5.42 -22.72
N VAL A 44 6.86 -6.35 -23.61
CA VAL A 44 6.43 -7.71 -23.29
C VAL A 44 7.63 -8.63 -23.45
N PRO A 45 8.16 -9.24 -22.39
CA PRO A 45 9.37 -10.08 -22.48
C PRO A 45 9.11 -11.43 -23.13
N GLY A 46 7.86 -11.87 -23.20
CA GLY A 46 7.45 -13.15 -23.76
C GLY A 46 6.08 -13.56 -23.25
N TYR A 47 5.73 -14.82 -23.40
CA TYR A 47 4.43 -15.35 -22.98
C TYR A 47 4.55 -16.76 -22.39
N PHE A 48 3.57 -17.09 -21.56
CA PHE A 48 3.42 -18.46 -21.05
C PHE A 48 2.37 -19.21 -21.86
N GLU A 49 2.70 -20.44 -22.19
CA GLU A 49 1.81 -21.34 -22.90
C GLU A 49 1.48 -22.55 -22.04
N MET A 50 0.19 -22.86 -21.91
CA MET A 50 -0.26 -23.97 -21.10
C MET A 50 -1.63 -24.47 -21.54
N PRO A 51 -1.88 -25.79 -21.50
CA PRO A 51 -3.22 -26.31 -21.65
C PRO A 51 -4.07 -26.01 -20.44
N ILE A 52 -5.29 -25.54 -20.64
CA ILE A 52 -6.26 -25.27 -19.58
C ILE A 52 -7.58 -26.00 -19.87
N LYS A 53 -8.20 -26.56 -18.82
CA LYS A 53 -9.49 -27.25 -18.91
C LYS A 53 -10.58 -26.41 -18.22
N LYS A 54 -11.83 -26.62 -18.64
CA LYS A 54 -13.00 -25.97 -17.98
C LYS A 54 -12.99 -26.27 -16.49
N GLY A 55 -13.12 -25.23 -15.67
CA GLY A 55 -13.12 -25.31 -14.20
C GLY A 55 -11.72 -25.37 -13.56
N GLU A 56 -10.66 -25.40 -14.36
CA GLU A 56 -9.28 -25.32 -13.84
C GLU A 56 -8.89 -23.89 -13.51
N SER A 57 -8.17 -23.72 -12.39
CA SER A 57 -7.63 -22.42 -11.97
C SER A 57 -6.12 -22.43 -12.02
N VAL A 58 -5.55 -21.40 -12.56
CA VAL A 58 -4.09 -21.16 -12.57
C VAL A 58 -3.80 -19.93 -11.77
N ILE A 59 -2.80 -20.00 -10.90
CA ILE A 59 -2.32 -18.85 -10.13
C ILE A 59 -1.01 -18.40 -10.76
N PHE A 60 -0.99 -17.15 -11.19
CA PHE A 60 0.19 -16.47 -11.68
C PHE A 60 0.78 -15.61 -10.55
N SER A 61 2.10 -15.64 -10.41
CA SER A 61 2.85 -14.80 -9.47
C SER A 61 3.88 -13.99 -10.24
N ALA A 62 3.98 -12.71 -9.95
CA ALA A 62 5.04 -11.83 -10.41
C ALA A 62 5.60 -11.04 -9.21
N GLY A 63 6.92 -10.88 -9.13
CA GLY A 63 7.56 -10.19 -8.01
C GLY A 63 9.07 -10.08 -8.21
N ILE A 64 9.73 -9.44 -7.26
CA ILE A 64 11.17 -9.22 -7.26
C ILE A 64 11.96 -10.33 -6.53
N SER A 65 11.31 -11.41 -6.19
CA SER A 65 11.91 -12.60 -5.58
C SER A 65 11.27 -13.86 -6.11
N GLU A 66 12.06 -14.91 -6.21
CA GLU A 66 11.57 -16.23 -6.60
C GLU A 66 10.66 -16.83 -5.50
N VAL A 67 9.55 -17.42 -5.92
CA VAL A 67 8.60 -18.09 -5.03
C VAL A 67 8.51 -19.56 -5.42
N ASN A 68 8.47 -20.46 -4.44
CA ASN A 68 8.24 -21.88 -4.73
C ASN A 68 6.84 -22.07 -5.31
N THR A 69 6.75 -22.52 -6.56
CA THR A 69 5.49 -22.69 -7.30
C THR A 69 4.50 -23.61 -6.60
N LYS A 70 4.98 -24.58 -5.81
CA LYS A 70 4.14 -25.47 -5.00
C LYS A 70 3.38 -24.74 -3.88
N THR A 71 3.89 -23.58 -3.43
CA THR A 71 3.26 -22.79 -2.38
C THR A 71 2.26 -21.75 -2.88
N LEU A 72 2.18 -21.51 -4.18
CA LEU A 72 1.35 -20.45 -4.76
C LEU A 72 -0.14 -20.56 -4.37
N LYS A 73 -0.70 -21.78 -4.33
CA LYS A 73 -2.08 -22.00 -3.88
C LYS A 73 -2.28 -21.60 -2.41
N THR A 74 -1.32 -21.92 -1.56
CA THR A 74 -1.36 -21.54 -0.14
C THR A 74 -1.22 -20.03 0.04
N LEU A 75 -0.32 -19.41 -0.71
CA LEU A 75 -0.13 -17.95 -0.69
C LEU A 75 -1.38 -17.23 -1.18
N TRP A 76 -1.99 -17.69 -2.26
CA TRP A 76 -3.26 -17.17 -2.77
C TRP A 76 -4.37 -17.26 -1.71
N LYS A 77 -4.51 -18.44 -1.08
CA LYS A 77 -5.51 -18.62 -0.02
C LYS A 77 -5.27 -17.68 1.16
N LYS A 78 -4.04 -17.56 1.63
CA LYS A 78 -3.69 -16.60 2.70
C LYS A 78 -4.04 -15.16 2.33
N GLU A 79 -3.81 -14.78 1.08
CA GLU A 79 -4.15 -13.43 0.61
C GLU A 79 -5.67 -13.21 0.56
N LEU A 80 -6.44 -14.22 0.13
CA LEU A 80 -7.90 -14.13 0.18
C LEU A 80 -8.43 -14.06 1.61
N ASP A 81 -7.91 -14.89 2.50
CA ASP A 81 -8.31 -14.94 3.92
C ASP A 81 -7.99 -13.63 4.67
N ARG A 82 -6.95 -12.90 4.22
CA ARG A 82 -6.57 -11.60 4.77
C ARG A 82 -7.53 -10.48 4.35
N ARG A 83 -8.21 -10.60 3.24
CA ARG A 83 -9.08 -9.56 2.68
C ARG A 83 -10.46 -9.60 3.31
N VAL A 84 -11.03 -8.43 3.54
CA VAL A 84 -12.43 -8.29 3.95
C VAL A 84 -13.34 -8.47 2.72
N ALA A 85 -14.49 -9.08 2.91
CA ALA A 85 -15.48 -9.23 1.83
C ALA A 85 -15.93 -7.86 1.30
N ARG A 86 -15.92 -7.69 -0.03
CA ARG A 86 -16.28 -6.43 -0.71
C ARG A 86 -17.76 -6.38 -1.06
N ASN A 87 -18.62 -6.77 -0.15
CA ASN A 87 -20.08 -6.84 -0.36
C ASN A 87 -20.81 -5.58 0.13
N ASN A 88 -20.11 -4.63 0.72
CA ASN A 88 -20.64 -3.35 1.15
C ASN A 88 -19.55 -2.27 1.08
N MET A 89 -19.93 -1.01 1.24
CA MET A 89 -19.02 0.14 1.19
C MET A 89 -17.90 0.03 2.21
N PHE A 90 -18.20 -0.34 3.46
CA PHE A 90 -17.21 -0.46 4.52
C PHE A 90 -16.13 -1.51 4.19
N GLY A 91 -16.53 -2.68 3.70
CA GLY A 91 -15.59 -3.71 3.26
C GLY A 91 -14.71 -3.24 2.09
N CYS A 92 -15.26 -2.48 1.15
CA CYS A 92 -14.49 -1.87 0.06
C CYS A 92 -13.47 -0.86 0.59
N LEU A 93 -13.86 0.03 1.50
CA LEU A 93 -12.98 1.04 2.11
C LEU A 93 -11.87 0.38 2.96
N THR A 94 -12.20 -0.64 3.74
CA THR A 94 -11.22 -1.39 4.54
C THR A 94 -10.14 -2.03 3.65
N ASN A 95 -10.54 -2.63 2.52
CA ASN A 95 -9.57 -3.19 1.58
C ASN A 95 -8.77 -2.09 0.86
N ALA A 96 -9.36 -0.96 0.55
CA ALA A 96 -8.64 0.17 -0.05
C ALA A 96 -7.60 0.73 0.93
N ALA A 97 -7.97 0.99 2.18
CA ALA A 97 -7.06 1.46 3.21
C ALA A 97 -5.87 0.51 3.43
N SER A 98 -6.10 -0.81 3.33
CA SER A 98 -5.04 -1.81 3.49
C SER A 98 -3.91 -1.71 2.47
N GLN A 99 -4.11 -1.02 1.35
CA GLN A 99 -3.09 -0.78 0.33
C GLN A 99 -2.19 0.42 0.66
N LEU A 100 -2.60 1.27 1.57
CA LEU A 100 -1.87 2.47 1.95
C LEU A 100 -0.78 2.22 2.99
N TYR A 101 -0.78 1.06 3.66
CA TYR A 101 0.21 0.76 4.70
C TYR A 101 1.55 0.34 4.11
N LYS A 102 2.60 1.13 4.38
CA LYS A 102 3.99 0.80 4.10
C LYS A 102 4.71 0.47 5.41
N ARG A 103 5.08 -0.79 5.61
CA ARG A 103 5.81 -1.24 6.79
C ARG A 103 7.32 -1.19 6.58
N GLU A 104 8.03 -0.69 7.58
CA GLU A 104 9.49 -0.66 7.65
C GLU A 104 9.91 -1.12 9.06
N GLY A 105 10.16 -2.41 9.22
CA GLY A 105 10.42 -3.00 10.54
C GLY A 105 9.15 -2.95 11.41
N ASP A 106 9.25 -2.27 12.55
CA ASP A 106 8.16 -2.06 13.50
C ASP A 106 7.36 -0.75 13.25
N LYS A 107 7.85 0.09 12.32
CA LYS A 107 7.17 1.33 11.88
C LYS A 107 6.18 1.04 10.75
N CYS A 108 5.16 1.88 10.68
CA CYS A 108 4.20 1.85 9.59
C CYS A 108 3.90 3.28 9.15
N TYR A 109 3.98 3.52 7.85
CA TYR A 109 3.66 4.78 7.21
C TYR A 109 2.40 4.63 6.38
N LEU A 110 1.61 5.70 6.28
CA LEU A 110 0.50 5.78 5.34
C LEU A 110 0.96 6.49 4.06
N LEU A 111 0.80 5.80 2.93
CA LEU A 111 1.07 6.41 1.63
C LEU A 111 -0.03 7.42 1.31
N ALA A 112 0.33 8.59 0.79
CA ALA A 112 -0.61 9.61 0.34
C ALA A 112 -1.50 9.12 -0.83
N GLY A 113 -1.02 8.13 -1.59
CA GLY A 113 -1.81 7.47 -2.64
C GLY A 113 -1.03 6.32 -3.29
N TYR A 114 -1.58 5.13 -3.20
CA TYR A 114 -0.98 3.94 -3.80
C TYR A 114 -1.30 3.86 -5.31
N PRO A 115 -0.32 3.50 -6.16
CA PRO A 115 1.09 3.24 -5.87
C PRO A 115 2.03 4.45 -6.11
N TRP A 116 1.50 5.61 -6.46
CA TRP A 116 2.24 6.73 -7.06
C TRP A 116 2.89 7.66 -6.04
N PHE A 117 2.25 7.86 -4.89
CA PHE A 117 2.71 8.83 -3.90
C PHE A 117 3.36 8.14 -2.71
N LYS A 118 4.40 8.78 -2.20
CA LYS A 118 5.06 8.37 -0.96
C LYS A 118 4.24 8.79 0.26
N ALA A 119 4.63 8.34 1.44
CA ALA A 119 4.12 8.88 2.68
C ALA A 119 4.54 10.36 2.81
N SER A 120 3.61 11.20 3.26
CA SER A 120 3.89 12.57 3.68
C SER A 120 3.18 12.87 4.99
N ALA A 121 3.74 13.79 5.76
CA ALA A 121 3.28 14.04 7.12
C ALA A 121 1.82 14.47 7.17
N ARG A 122 1.44 15.43 6.33
CA ARG A 122 0.11 15.99 6.33
C ARG A 122 -0.97 14.93 6.02
N GLU A 123 -0.81 14.19 4.93
CA GLU A 123 -1.76 13.14 4.55
C GLU A 123 -1.80 12.00 5.56
N GLU A 124 -0.63 11.64 6.13
CA GLU A 124 -0.55 10.60 7.15
C GLU A 124 -1.35 10.98 8.39
N VAL A 125 -1.12 12.18 8.96
CA VAL A 125 -1.81 12.60 10.18
C VAL A 125 -3.30 12.87 9.96
N MET A 126 -3.71 13.30 8.77
CA MET A 126 -5.13 13.45 8.40
C MET A 126 -5.86 12.11 8.31
N ALA A 127 -5.18 11.07 7.82
CA ALA A 127 -5.79 9.78 7.51
C ALA A 127 -5.65 8.75 8.63
N MET A 128 -4.74 8.94 9.60
CA MET A 128 -4.37 7.89 10.54
C MET A 128 -5.53 7.40 11.42
N SER A 129 -6.41 8.26 11.90
CA SER A 129 -7.59 7.84 12.68
C SER A 129 -8.54 6.99 11.83
N ALA A 130 -8.85 7.44 10.62
CA ALA A 130 -9.74 6.73 9.70
C ALA A 130 -9.16 5.39 9.28
N CYS A 131 -7.86 5.36 8.96
CA CYS A 131 -7.15 4.16 8.51
C CYS A 131 -6.77 3.20 9.66
N THR A 132 -7.06 3.51 10.90
CA THR A 132 -6.81 2.64 12.07
C THR A 132 -8.12 2.33 12.80
N MET A 133 -8.55 3.22 13.66
CA MET A 133 -9.76 3.06 14.48
C MET A 133 -11.02 3.01 13.62
N GLY A 134 -11.14 3.89 12.63
CA GLY A 134 -12.31 4.00 11.76
C GLY A 134 -12.62 2.73 10.96
N ILE A 135 -11.62 1.94 10.62
CA ILE A 135 -11.79 0.65 9.92
C ILE A 135 -11.67 -0.57 10.85
N GLY A 136 -11.64 -0.36 12.18
CA GLY A 136 -11.52 -1.44 13.16
C GLY A 136 -10.15 -2.14 13.18
N ARG A 137 -9.07 -1.39 12.95
CA ARG A 137 -7.69 -1.88 12.94
C ARG A 137 -6.82 -1.14 13.97
N PRO A 138 -7.17 -1.19 15.27
CA PRO A 138 -6.44 -0.48 16.31
C PRO A 138 -4.97 -0.90 16.43
N GLU A 139 -4.63 -2.10 16.01
CA GLU A 139 -3.25 -2.61 16.00
C GLU A 139 -2.29 -1.80 15.11
N TYR A 140 -2.82 -1.07 14.11
CA TYR A 140 -2.01 -0.19 13.29
C TYR A 140 -1.74 1.16 13.96
N TRP A 141 -2.56 1.56 14.94
CA TRP A 141 -2.37 2.83 15.65
C TRP A 141 -1.00 2.91 16.29
N ASP A 142 -0.58 1.88 17.03
CA ASP A 142 0.73 1.85 17.68
C ASP A 142 1.87 2.02 16.66
N ALA A 143 1.83 1.29 15.56
CA ALA A 143 2.88 1.33 14.54
C ALA A 143 2.93 2.67 13.78
N ILE A 144 1.78 3.32 13.52
CA ILE A 144 1.68 4.58 12.78
C ILE A 144 1.92 5.75 13.72
N VAL A 145 1.22 5.81 14.84
CA VAL A 145 1.26 6.98 15.73
C VAL A 145 2.47 6.91 16.65
N ASN A 146 2.56 5.89 17.50
CA ASN A 146 3.59 5.84 18.54
C ASN A 146 5.00 5.65 17.99
N LYS A 147 5.16 4.80 16.98
CA LYS A 147 6.47 4.45 16.42
C LYS A 147 6.87 5.25 15.20
N THR A 148 5.97 6.03 14.63
CA THR A 148 6.25 6.83 13.44
C THR A 148 5.91 8.29 13.66
N ALA A 149 4.63 8.66 13.71
CA ALA A 149 4.21 10.07 13.74
C ALA A 149 4.79 10.84 14.94
N VAL A 150 4.78 10.26 16.14
CA VAL A 150 5.35 10.88 17.36
C VAL A 150 6.85 11.13 17.22
N GLU A 151 7.60 10.18 16.64
CA GLU A 151 9.04 10.37 16.41
C GLU A 151 9.31 11.48 15.38
N GLU A 152 8.51 11.55 14.31
CA GLU A 152 8.64 12.60 13.29
C GLU A 152 8.32 13.97 13.87
N VAL A 153 7.23 14.10 14.64
CA VAL A 153 6.87 15.33 15.35
C VAL A 153 7.98 15.76 16.32
N ARG A 154 8.52 14.83 17.10
CA ARG A 154 9.64 15.11 18.02
C ARG A 154 10.88 15.57 17.27
N SER A 155 11.24 14.90 16.19
CA SER A 155 12.38 15.28 15.35
C SER A 155 12.19 16.68 14.79
N PHE A 156 11.00 17.00 14.30
CA PHE A 156 10.68 18.34 13.82
C PHE A 156 10.82 19.41 14.91
N MET A 157 10.27 19.17 16.10
CA MET A 157 10.35 20.10 17.22
C MET A 157 11.78 20.33 17.72
N GLU A 158 12.66 19.35 17.57
CA GLU A 158 14.07 19.43 17.91
C GLU A 158 14.95 19.97 16.76
N GLY A 159 14.37 20.35 15.63
CA GLY A 159 15.07 20.83 14.44
C GLY A 159 15.90 19.76 13.75
N LYS A 160 15.56 18.48 13.94
CA LYS A 160 16.22 17.33 13.29
C LYS A 160 15.55 17.00 11.96
N PRO A 161 16.28 16.35 11.03
CA PRO A 161 15.69 15.89 9.78
C PRO A 161 14.53 14.91 10.02
N CYS A 162 13.40 15.15 9.38
CA CYS A 162 12.25 14.26 9.33
C CYS A 162 12.33 13.32 8.12
N LYS A 163 11.84 12.10 8.25
CA LYS A 163 11.71 11.16 7.12
C LYS A 163 10.46 11.47 6.29
N LEU A 164 9.40 11.92 6.94
CA LEU A 164 8.17 12.36 6.29
C LEU A 164 8.36 13.79 5.76
N ALA A 165 8.14 13.99 4.48
CA ALA A 165 8.06 15.30 3.88
C ALA A 165 6.82 16.06 4.40
N GLY A 166 6.87 17.39 4.45
CA GLY A 166 5.71 18.21 4.79
C GLY A 166 5.40 18.31 6.30
N MET A 167 6.33 17.96 7.20
CA MET A 167 6.18 18.23 8.64
C MET A 167 6.18 19.73 8.97
N ASP A 168 6.76 20.55 8.10
CA ASP A 168 6.80 22.01 8.17
C ASP A 168 5.57 22.70 7.57
N GLU A 169 4.64 21.95 7.02
CA GLU A 169 3.37 22.50 6.55
C GLU A 169 2.54 23.03 7.74
N PRO A 170 1.93 24.23 7.62
CA PRO A 170 1.32 24.93 8.76
C PRO A 170 0.25 24.14 9.51
N ASP A 171 -0.45 23.24 8.82
CA ASP A 171 -1.57 22.48 9.37
C ASP A 171 -1.20 21.03 9.79
N ALA A 172 0.00 20.54 9.48
CA ALA A 172 0.39 19.17 9.79
C ALA A 172 0.30 18.86 11.30
N LEU A 173 0.86 19.73 12.15
CA LEU A 173 0.79 19.56 13.61
C LEU A 173 -0.63 19.71 14.15
N LEU A 174 -1.45 20.58 13.55
CA LEU A 174 -2.84 20.74 13.96
C LEU A 174 -3.66 19.48 13.65
N TRP A 175 -3.43 18.86 12.51
CA TRP A 175 -4.03 17.56 12.16
C TRP A 175 -3.56 16.44 13.08
N PHE A 176 -2.30 16.46 13.51
CA PHE A 176 -1.80 15.50 14.49
C PHE A 176 -2.55 15.62 15.82
N ILE A 177 -2.71 16.85 16.33
CA ILE A 177 -3.48 17.11 17.55
C ILE A 177 -4.94 16.66 17.39
N HIS A 178 -5.56 16.97 16.24
CA HIS A 178 -6.92 16.53 15.95
C HIS A 178 -7.05 15.00 15.97
N ALA A 179 -6.12 14.28 15.36
CA ALA A 179 -6.14 12.82 15.39
C ALA A 179 -5.96 12.24 16.80
N LEU A 180 -5.15 12.86 17.66
CA LEU A 180 -5.07 12.49 19.07
C LEU A 180 -6.39 12.74 19.83
N GLN A 181 -7.11 13.80 19.50
CA GLN A 181 -8.45 14.06 20.08
C GLN A 181 -9.46 12.99 19.63
N GLU A 182 -9.42 12.60 18.35
CA GLU A 182 -10.25 11.48 17.87
C GLU A 182 -9.91 10.18 18.60
N TYR A 183 -8.61 9.89 18.79
CA TYR A 183 -8.16 8.71 19.54
C TYR A 183 -8.66 8.72 20.99
N ALA A 184 -8.72 9.87 21.63
CA ALA A 184 -9.30 10.02 22.98
C ALA A 184 -10.78 9.60 23.02
N GLY A 185 -11.51 9.72 21.93
CA GLY A 185 -12.89 9.22 21.80
C GLY A 185 -12.99 7.69 21.80
N TYR A 186 -11.94 6.99 21.39
CA TYR A 186 -11.86 5.51 21.42
C TYR A 186 -11.27 4.97 22.73
N THR A 187 -10.50 5.77 23.44
CA THR A 187 -9.84 5.40 24.71
C THR A 187 -10.32 6.31 25.84
N SER A 188 -9.50 7.26 26.23
CA SER A 188 -9.85 8.36 27.15
C SER A 188 -8.86 9.51 26.97
N LEU A 189 -9.28 10.73 27.37
CA LEU A 189 -8.39 11.88 27.38
C LEU A 189 -7.20 11.68 28.34
N GLU A 190 -7.43 11.01 29.47
CA GLU A 190 -6.39 10.67 30.44
C GLU A 190 -5.32 9.76 29.83
N GLU A 191 -5.73 8.73 29.08
CA GLU A 191 -4.82 7.82 28.39
C GLU A 191 -4.00 8.55 27.32
N VAL A 192 -4.62 9.43 26.54
CA VAL A 192 -3.92 10.25 25.53
C VAL A 192 -2.91 11.17 26.21
N THR A 193 -3.31 11.89 27.28
CA THR A 193 -2.40 12.79 28.01
C THR A 193 -1.23 12.05 28.67
N ARG A 194 -1.43 10.76 29.02
CA ARG A 194 -0.36 9.93 29.59
C ARG A 194 0.64 9.46 28.53
N LEU A 195 0.20 9.22 27.30
CA LEU A 195 1.01 8.66 26.23
C LEU A 195 1.76 9.74 25.42
N TYR A 196 1.20 10.94 25.31
CA TYR A 196 1.69 12.03 24.45
C TYR A 196 1.86 13.34 25.23
#